data_21864745d7f058892d4064cd27e4b799
#
_entry.id   21864745d7f058892d4064cd27e4b799
#
_cell.length_a   1.000
_cell.length_b   1.000
_cell.length_c   1.000
_cell.angle_alpha   90.00
_cell.angle_beta   90.00
_cell.angle_gamma   90.00
#
_symmetry.space_group_name_H-M   'P 1'
#
loop_
_entity.id
_entity.type
_entity.pdbx_description
1 polymer ?
#
loop_
_entity_poly.entity_id
_entity_poly.type
_entity_poly.pdbx_seq_one_letter_code
_entity_poly.pdbx_strand_id
1 'polypeptide(L)'
;MSKLRKITSQEANKHRDEINKLFCLLAKEDASLNNAFATDKDAILRVFGHTKECTKTNILVRLTLIDSMYSTQMNRRYYALDELAEALLAVSEGKAGILRHKFLKFAKSPEYEISLFDYDVFEYDSLGKQVCRNTNLFSENYGIGKDGTDKGVAISLISKYAYFETDLQFPIYDSIACEMYPLVWKCCGFRKPRPKLQIKDEKGRIDGAETMVTYVQAINSLIESLDITREKKRYDLLDRFLWFVGKIIRGNLSLVLTKDEYQETTILYPPKEIKKTSKDGKVKTTIKYFDIAEVDISQLEFLKTKKILRTFFEFAQYYSIIA
;
A
#
# COMPACT_ATOMS: atom_id res chain seq x y z
N MET A 1 25.42 -15.92 -2.05
CA MET A 1 24.69 -15.20 -0.98
C MET A 1 25.67 -14.23 -0.34
N SER A 2 25.58 -12.94 -0.64
CA SER A 2 26.37 -11.91 0.04
C SER A 2 25.96 -11.90 1.52
N LYS A 3 26.92 -11.91 2.44
CA LYS A 3 26.63 -11.75 3.87
C LYS A 3 26.01 -10.36 4.03
N LEU A 4 24.72 -10.31 4.35
CA LEU A 4 23.98 -9.10 4.68
C LEU A 4 24.78 -8.30 5.73
N ARG A 5 25.18 -7.09 5.38
CA ARG A 5 25.90 -6.20 6.29
C ARG A 5 25.07 -5.96 7.55
N LYS A 6 25.67 -6.15 8.72
CA LYS A 6 25.03 -5.78 9.99
C LYS A 6 25.04 -4.26 10.13
N ILE A 7 23.87 -3.69 10.40
CA ILE A 7 23.71 -2.25 10.65
C ILE A 7 24.13 -1.97 12.08
N THR A 8 24.98 -0.99 12.29
CA THR A 8 25.40 -0.54 13.63
C THR A 8 24.28 0.26 14.31
N SER A 9 24.31 0.35 15.64
CA SER A 9 23.33 1.17 16.38
C SER A 9 23.40 2.65 16.00
N GLN A 10 24.58 3.15 15.65
CA GLN A 10 24.77 4.54 15.21
C GLN A 10 24.14 4.79 13.84
N GLU A 11 24.31 3.87 12.87
CA GLU A 11 23.66 3.93 11.57
C GLU A 11 22.14 3.87 11.71
N ALA A 12 21.61 2.98 12.54
CA ALA A 12 20.19 2.85 12.79
C ALA A 12 19.57 4.13 13.40
N ASN A 13 20.25 4.78 14.34
CA ASN A 13 19.81 6.05 14.91
C ASN A 13 19.81 7.15 13.84
N LYS A 14 20.88 7.25 13.06
CA LYS A 14 20.97 8.23 11.96
C LYS A 14 19.80 8.07 10.99
N HIS A 15 19.46 6.85 10.59
CA HIS A 15 18.34 6.60 9.68
C HIS A 15 16.99 7.01 10.27
N ARG A 16 16.73 6.72 11.54
CA ARG A 16 15.51 7.17 12.23
C ARG A 16 15.39 8.69 12.23
N ASP A 17 16.48 9.39 12.55
CA ASP A 17 16.51 10.86 12.55
C ASP A 17 16.27 11.45 11.16
N GLU A 18 16.83 10.83 10.12
CA GLU A 18 16.64 11.25 8.73
C GLU A 18 15.21 11.02 8.28
N ILE A 19 14.60 9.87 8.58
CA ILE A 19 13.19 9.58 8.29
C ILE A 19 12.28 10.58 9.00
N ASN A 20 12.54 10.87 10.27
CA ASN A 20 11.74 11.84 11.03
C ASN A 20 11.86 13.27 10.46
N LYS A 21 13.06 13.68 10.04
CA LYS A 21 13.24 14.95 9.31
C LYS A 21 12.44 14.98 8.01
N LEU A 22 12.43 13.86 7.27
CA LEU A 22 11.68 13.74 6.04
C LEU A 22 10.17 13.84 6.28
N PHE A 23 9.64 13.19 7.32
CA PHE A 23 8.24 13.33 7.71
C PHE A 23 7.87 14.77 8.06
N CYS A 24 8.72 15.48 8.79
CA CYS A 24 8.51 16.90 9.08
C CYS A 24 8.49 17.75 7.80
N LEU A 25 9.32 17.45 6.82
CA LEU A 25 9.33 18.13 5.52
C LEU A 25 8.08 17.79 4.70
N LEU A 26 7.69 16.52 4.60
CA LEU A 26 6.48 16.10 3.91
C LEU A 26 5.21 16.72 4.51
N ALA A 27 5.15 16.88 5.83
CA ALA A 27 4.02 17.50 6.50
C ALA A 27 3.89 18.99 6.18
N LYS A 28 5.02 19.68 5.91
CA LYS A 28 5.06 21.14 5.65
C LYS A 28 4.93 21.51 4.18
N GLU A 29 5.44 20.68 3.28
CA GLU A 29 5.65 21.02 1.86
C GLU A 29 4.86 20.09 0.92
N ASP A 30 3.60 19.78 1.25
CA ASP A 30 2.72 18.90 0.46
C ASP A 30 2.59 19.36 -1.03
N ALA A 31 2.74 20.66 -1.28
CA ALA A 31 2.62 21.24 -2.61
C ALA A 31 3.86 21.09 -3.51
N SER A 32 5.04 20.76 -2.96
CA SER A 32 6.29 20.71 -3.74
C SER A 32 6.54 19.37 -4.43
N LEU A 33 5.84 18.32 -4.01
CA LEU A 33 5.85 17.00 -4.65
C LEU A 33 4.69 16.90 -5.67
N ASN A 34 4.64 17.81 -6.62
CA ASN A 34 3.64 17.84 -7.70
C ASN A 34 3.86 16.62 -8.62
N ASN A 35 3.20 15.52 -8.29
CA ASN A 35 3.20 14.31 -9.09
C ASN A 35 1.77 13.80 -9.31
N ALA A 36 1.61 12.86 -10.24
CA ALA A 36 0.33 12.24 -10.56
C ALA A 36 -0.38 11.68 -9.31
N PHE A 37 0.39 11.16 -8.34
CA PHE A 37 -0.14 10.60 -7.10
C PHE A 37 -0.92 11.62 -6.26
N ALA A 38 -0.43 12.86 -6.13
CA ALA A 38 -1.12 13.91 -5.40
C ALA A 38 -2.43 14.31 -6.10
N THR A 39 -2.43 14.43 -7.42
CA THR A 39 -3.61 14.76 -8.23
C THR A 39 -4.68 13.68 -8.13
N ASP A 40 -4.30 12.41 -8.26
CA ASP A 40 -5.21 11.27 -8.15
C ASP A 40 -5.84 11.19 -6.76
N LYS A 41 -5.04 11.38 -5.73
CA LYS A 41 -5.49 11.39 -4.34
C LYS A 41 -6.51 12.49 -4.08
N ASP A 42 -6.27 13.71 -4.55
CA ASP A 42 -7.20 14.83 -4.39
C ASP A 42 -8.52 14.58 -5.13
N ALA A 43 -8.47 13.98 -6.32
CA ALA A 43 -9.67 13.61 -7.07
C ALA A 43 -10.52 12.61 -6.29
N ILE A 44 -9.90 11.56 -5.73
CA ILE A 44 -10.61 10.57 -4.92
C ILE A 44 -11.22 11.20 -3.67
N LEU A 45 -10.46 12.02 -2.93
CA LEU A 45 -10.95 12.70 -1.73
C LEU A 45 -12.16 13.59 -2.01
N ARG A 46 -12.20 14.27 -3.16
CA ARG A 46 -13.36 15.06 -3.59
C ARG A 46 -14.59 14.17 -3.79
N VAL A 47 -14.45 13.01 -4.45
CA VAL A 47 -15.55 12.06 -4.65
C VAL A 47 -16.09 11.57 -3.31
N PHE A 48 -15.20 11.20 -2.36
CA PHE A 48 -15.62 10.79 -1.02
C PHE A 48 -16.33 11.92 -0.26
N GLY A 49 -15.90 13.17 -0.44
CA GLY A 49 -16.53 14.36 0.15
C GLY A 49 -17.93 14.66 -0.42
N HIS A 50 -18.17 14.39 -1.70
CA HIS A 50 -19.43 14.68 -2.37
C HIS A 50 -20.47 13.54 -2.27
N THR A 51 -20.04 12.29 -2.09
CA THR A 51 -20.92 11.11 -2.04
C THR A 51 -21.14 10.63 -0.61
N LYS A 52 -21.66 11.48 0.28
CA LYS A 52 -21.79 11.18 1.72
C LYS A 52 -22.78 10.07 2.06
N GLU A 53 -23.79 9.85 1.23
CA GLU A 53 -24.77 8.81 1.45
C GLU A 53 -24.17 7.42 1.28
N CYS A 54 -24.49 6.51 2.21
CA CYS A 54 -24.06 5.12 2.17
C CYS A 54 -25.03 4.30 1.32
N THR A 55 -24.92 4.42 0.00
CA THR A 55 -25.67 3.63 -0.98
C THR A 55 -24.72 2.72 -1.75
N LYS A 56 -25.22 1.59 -2.27
CA LYS A 56 -24.44 0.68 -3.14
C LYS A 56 -23.81 1.44 -4.30
N THR A 57 -24.56 2.33 -4.95
CA THR A 57 -24.08 3.13 -6.09
C THR A 57 -22.91 4.02 -5.70
N ASN A 58 -22.99 4.75 -4.59
CA ASN A 58 -21.91 5.62 -4.13
C ASN A 58 -20.66 4.82 -3.75
N ILE A 59 -20.83 3.68 -3.08
CA ILE A 59 -19.72 2.77 -2.75
C ILE A 59 -19.08 2.24 -4.04
N LEU A 60 -19.85 1.81 -5.02
CA LEU A 60 -19.36 1.29 -6.29
C LEU A 60 -18.58 2.35 -7.08
N VAL A 61 -19.05 3.60 -7.13
CA VAL A 61 -18.33 4.73 -7.76
C VAL A 61 -16.96 4.94 -7.09
N ARG A 62 -16.91 4.96 -5.75
CA ARG A 62 -15.66 5.10 -4.99
C ARG A 62 -14.70 3.95 -5.26
N LEU A 63 -15.17 2.70 -5.22
CA LEU A 63 -14.37 1.51 -5.51
C LEU A 63 -13.81 1.52 -6.93
N THR A 64 -14.64 1.86 -7.92
CA THR A 64 -14.24 1.93 -9.33
C THR A 64 -13.15 2.97 -9.54
N LEU A 65 -13.27 4.14 -8.90
CA LEU A 65 -12.27 5.19 -8.99
C LEU A 65 -10.94 4.76 -8.39
N ILE A 66 -10.97 4.16 -7.20
CA ILE A 66 -9.75 3.65 -6.54
C ILE A 66 -9.12 2.53 -7.38
N ASP A 67 -9.91 1.57 -7.88
CA ASP A 67 -9.40 0.46 -8.70
C ASP A 67 -8.72 0.98 -9.98
N SER A 68 -9.32 1.97 -10.63
CA SER A 68 -8.76 2.61 -11.82
C SER A 68 -7.44 3.32 -11.55
N MET A 69 -7.39 4.17 -10.52
CA MET A 69 -6.22 5.00 -10.24
C MET A 69 -5.08 4.23 -9.57
N TYR A 70 -5.40 3.26 -8.70
CA TYR A 70 -4.40 2.46 -7.97
C TYR A 70 -4.13 1.10 -8.57
N SER A 71 -4.73 0.77 -9.72
CA SER A 71 -4.52 -0.48 -10.48
C SER A 71 -4.63 -1.73 -9.61
N THR A 72 -5.67 -1.82 -8.76
CA THR A 72 -5.88 -2.97 -7.88
C THR A 72 -6.34 -4.21 -8.65
N GLN A 73 -6.67 -4.04 -9.93
CA GLN A 73 -7.03 -5.08 -10.91
C GLN A 73 -8.34 -5.84 -10.57
N MET A 74 -9.18 -5.30 -9.70
CA MET A 74 -10.47 -5.90 -9.38
C MET A 74 -11.44 -5.87 -10.56
N ASN A 75 -11.32 -4.87 -11.46
CA ASN A 75 -12.06 -4.80 -12.72
C ASN A 75 -11.76 -5.95 -13.71
N ARG A 76 -10.71 -6.73 -13.46
CA ARG A 76 -10.39 -7.95 -14.23
C ARG A 76 -11.13 -9.20 -13.75
N ARG A 77 -11.88 -9.09 -12.66
CA ARG A 77 -12.70 -10.14 -12.08
C ARG A 77 -14.17 -9.80 -12.33
N TYR A 78 -14.95 -10.74 -12.85
CA TYR A 78 -16.38 -10.54 -13.02
C TYR A 78 -17.04 -10.35 -11.65
N TYR A 79 -17.95 -9.40 -11.56
CA TYR A 79 -18.77 -9.06 -10.38
C TYR A 79 -18.01 -8.55 -9.14
N ALA A 80 -16.69 -8.56 -9.11
CA ALA A 80 -15.90 -8.32 -7.90
C ALA A 80 -16.18 -6.96 -7.23
N LEU A 81 -16.30 -5.88 -8.01
CA LEU A 81 -16.60 -4.54 -7.45
C LEU A 81 -18.03 -4.46 -6.94
N ASP A 82 -18.98 -5.13 -7.60
CA ASP A 82 -20.38 -5.17 -7.21
C ASP A 82 -20.58 -5.93 -5.90
N GLU A 83 -19.99 -7.13 -5.79
CA GLU A 83 -20.00 -7.96 -4.57
C GLU A 83 -19.33 -7.25 -3.41
N LEU A 84 -18.18 -6.60 -3.63
CA LEU A 84 -17.51 -5.83 -2.60
C LEU A 84 -18.33 -4.60 -2.17
N ALA A 85 -19.03 -3.95 -3.10
CA ALA A 85 -19.92 -2.84 -2.76
C ALA A 85 -21.09 -3.29 -1.88
N GLU A 86 -21.68 -4.47 -2.15
CA GLU A 86 -22.70 -5.08 -1.30
C GLU A 86 -22.17 -5.42 0.09
N ALA A 87 -20.99 -6.02 0.19
CA ALA A 87 -20.34 -6.33 1.45
C ALA A 87 -20.09 -5.08 2.30
N LEU A 88 -19.55 -4.01 1.69
CA LEU A 88 -19.35 -2.73 2.39
C LEU A 88 -20.68 -2.10 2.83
N LEU A 89 -21.73 -2.20 2.01
CA LEU A 89 -23.06 -1.72 2.37
C LEU A 89 -23.62 -2.51 3.56
N ALA A 90 -23.49 -3.84 3.57
CA ALA A 90 -23.92 -4.70 4.67
C ALA A 90 -23.15 -4.33 5.97
N VAL A 91 -21.83 -4.24 5.92
CA VAL A 91 -21.00 -3.84 7.08
C VAL A 91 -21.36 -2.43 7.58
N SER A 92 -21.77 -1.52 6.70
CA SER A 92 -22.21 -0.16 7.07
C SER A 92 -23.62 -0.08 7.65
N GLU A 93 -24.38 -1.17 7.60
CA GLU A 93 -25.82 -1.19 7.95
C GLU A 93 -26.63 -0.15 7.15
N GLY A 94 -26.18 0.23 5.95
CA GLY A 94 -26.77 1.28 5.13
C GLY A 94 -26.66 2.70 5.71
N LYS A 95 -25.87 2.90 6.77
CA LYS A 95 -25.78 4.19 7.48
C LYS A 95 -24.46 4.92 7.16
N ALA A 96 -24.58 6.18 6.82
CA ALA A 96 -23.41 7.04 6.63
C ALA A 96 -22.53 7.15 7.89
N GLY A 97 -21.21 7.12 7.70
CA GLY A 97 -20.24 7.27 8.78
C GLY A 97 -19.95 6.01 9.60
N ILE A 98 -20.76 4.95 9.51
CA ILE A 98 -20.50 3.68 10.23
C ILE A 98 -19.21 3.03 9.75
N LEU A 99 -18.97 2.92 8.44
CA LEU A 99 -17.72 2.38 7.90
C LEU A 99 -16.51 3.16 8.41
N ARG A 100 -16.57 4.49 8.33
CA ARG A 100 -15.51 5.36 8.86
C ARG A 100 -15.22 5.05 10.33
N HIS A 101 -16.26 4.94 11.15
CA HIS A 101 -16.11 4.64 12.57
C HIS A 101 -15.48 3.26 12.81
N LYS A 102 -15.96 2.22 12.12
CA LYS A 102 -15.41 0.86 12.21
C LYS A 102 -13.95 0.81 11.81
N PHE A 103 -13.56 1.42 10.67
CA PHE A 103 -12.17 1.47 10.22
C PHE A 103 -11.26 2.24 11.20
N LEU A 104 -11.72 3.37 11.75
CA LEU A 104 -10.94 4.12 12.74
C LEU A 104 -10.73 3.35 14.06
N LYS A 105 -11.72 2.59 14.51
CA LYS A 105 -11.56 1.69 15.66
C LYS A 105 -10.56 0.59 15.37
N PHE A 106 -10.71 -0.09 14.25
CA PHE A 106 -9.82 -1.17 13.82
C PHE A 106 -8.37 -0.68 13.66
N ALA A 107 -8.16 0.50 13.09
CA ALA A 107 -6.82 1.08 12.97
C ALA A 107 -6.11 1.28 14.32
N LYS A 108 -6.86 1.45 15.41
CA LYS A 108 -6.32 1.62 16.76
C LYS A 108 -6.06 0.30 17.49
N SER A 109 -6.96 -0.66 17.36
CA SER A 109 -6.97 -1.91 18.13
C SER A 109 -7.40 -3.09 17.25
N PRO A 110 -6.59 -3.45 16.23
CA PRO A 110 -7.02 -4.39 15.19
C PRO A 110 -7.37 -5.79 15.72
N GLU A 111 -6.69 -6.27 16.75
CA GLU A 111 -6.93 -7.58 17.35
C GLU A 111 -8.30 -7.72 18.04
N TYR A 112 -8.87 -6.61 18.49
CA TYR A 112 -10.16 -6.62 19.19
C TYR A 112 -11.33 -6.21 18.30
N GLU A 113 -11.06 -5.52 17.20
CA GLU A 113 -12.08 -4.86 16.40
C GLU A 113 -12.29 -5.50 15.01
N ILE A 114 -11.64 -6.65 14.73
CA ILE A 114 -11.78 -7.33 13.42
C ILE A 114 -13.21 -7.82 13.18
N SER A 115 -13.92 -8.22 14.21
CA SER A 115 -15.32 -8.67 14.13
C SER A 115 -16.31 -7.56 13.75
N LEU A 116 -15.93 -6.28 13.81
CA LEU A 116 -16.75 -5.18 13.30
C LEU A 116 -17.04 -5.29 11.79
N PHE A 117 -16.28 -6.12 11.08
CA PHE A 117 -16.38 -6.33 9.64
C PHE A 117 -17.07 -7.66 9.28
N ASP A 118 -17.63 -8.35 10.28
CA ASP A 118 -18.45 -9.54 10.03
C ASP A 118 -19.83 -9.11 9.51
N TYR A 119 -20.34 -9.89 8.56
CA TYR A 119 -21.65 -9.69 7.97
C TYR A 119 -22.23 -11.01 7.46
N ASP A 120 -23.53 -11.05 7.27
CA ASP A 120 -24.24 -12.22 6.79
C ASP A 120 -24.39 -12.20 5.28
N VAL A 121 -24.04 -13.33 4.65
CA VAL A 121 -24.24 -13.60 3.23
C VAL A 121 -25.34 -14.65 3.10
N PHE A 122 -26.33 -14.39 2.25
CA PHE A 122 -27.38 -15.33 1.93
C PHE A 122 -27.09 -16.02 0.60
N GLU A 123 -26.96 -17.33 0.66
CA GLU A 123 -26.66 -18.20 -0.49
C GLU A 123 -27.78 -19.24 -0.63
N TYR A 124 -27.86 -19.90 -1.80
CA TYR A 124 -28.75 -21.05 -1.99
C TYR A 124 -27.91 -22.33 -2.02
N ASP A 125 -28.33 -23.30 -1.21
CA ASP A 125 -27.69 -24.63 -1.22
C ASP A 125 -28.07 -25.44 -2.48
N SER A 126 -27.52 -26.62 -2.61
CA SER A 126 -27.78 -27.53 -3.74
C SER A 126 -29.24 -27.97 -3.91
N LEU A 127 -30.05 -27.75 -2.88
CA LEU A 127 -31.51 -28.03 -2.87
C LEU A 127 -32.35 -26.77 -3.09
N GLY A 128 -31.72 -25.62 -3.37
CA GLY A 128 -32.39 -24.33 -3.57
C GLY A 128 -32.93 -23.71 -2.28
N LYS A 129 -32.49 -24.19 -1.10
CA LYS A 129 -32.86 -23.59 0.19
C LYS A 129 -31.88 -22.45 0.52
N GLN A 130 -32.45 -21.32 0.92
CA GLN A 130 -31.64 -20.18 1.38
C GLN A 130 -30.93 -20.55 2.69
N VAL A 131 -29.60 -20.38 2.70
CA VAL A 131 -28.75 -20.55 3.87
C VAL A 131 -28.04 -19.22 4.17
N CYS A 132 -27.84 -18.94 5.44
CA CYS A 132 -27.11 -17.78 5.90
C CYS A 132 -25.70 -18.22 6.32
N ARG A 133 -24.68 -17.57 5.80
CA ARG A 133 -23.30 -17.75 6.19
C ARG A 133 -22.75 -16.42 6.72
N ASN A 134 -22.21 -16.47 7.93
CA ASN A 134 -21.45 -15.33 8.46
C ASN A 134 -20.03 -15.33 7.87
N THR A 135 -19.56 -14.18 7.45
CA THR A 135 -18.21 -13.97 6.88
C THR A 135 -17.65 -12.63 7.30
N ASN A 136 -16.36 -12.43 7.00
CA ASN A 136 -15.67 -11.18 7.29
C ASN A 136 -15.26 -10.47 5.99
N LEU A 137 -15.42 -9.15 5.94
CA LEU A 137 -15.11 -8.29 4.78
C LEU A 137 -13.71 -8.55 4.19
N PHE A 138 -12.71 -8.78 5.03
CA PHE A 138 -11.34 -9.02 4.57
C PHE A 138 -11.06 -10.45 4.15
N SER A 139 -11.84 -11.42 4.62
CA SER A 139 -11.65 -12.85 4.34
C SER A 139 -12.48 -13.37 3.18
N GLU A 140 -13.51 -12.62 2.76
CA GLU A 140 -14.37 -13.01 1.65
C GLU A 140 -13.62 -12.93 0.31
N ASN A 141 -13.93 -13.85 -0.59
CA ASN A 141 -13.44 -13.86 -1.95
C ASN A 141 -14.40 -13.10 -2.86
N TYR A 142 -13.88 -12.15 -3.61
CA TYR A 142 -14.69 -11.29 -4.48
C TYR A 142 -14.40 -11.57 -5.95
N GLY A 143 -15.47 -11.84 -6.69
CA GLY A 143 -15.48 -11.98 -8.13
C GLY A 143 -14.96 -13.33 -8.63
N ILE A 144 -15.23 -13.56 -9.90
CA ILE A 144 -14.89 -14.77 -10.64
C ILE A 144 -13.87 -14.43 -11.72
N GLY A 145 -12.86 -15.26 -11.91
CA GLY A 145 -11.91 -15.14 -12.98
C GLY A 145 -12.47 -15.53 -14.34
N LYS A 146 -11.76 -15.16 -15.40
CA LYS A 146 -12.11 -15.55 -16.78
C LYS A 146 -12.17 -17.07 -16.99
N ASP A 147 -11.50 -17.82 -16.15
CA ASP A 147 -11.48 -19.30 -16.11
C ASP A 147 -12.61 -19.89 -15.26
N GLY A 148 -13.52 -19.07 -14.74
CA GLY A 148 -14.62 -19.52 -13.89
C GLY A 148 -14.22 -19.87 -12.46
N THR A 149 -12.95 -19.66 -12.08
CA THR A 149 -12.48 -19.94 -10.71
C THR A 149 -12.67 -18.73 -9.80
N ASP A 150 -12.94 -18.97 -8.51
CA ASP A 150 -12.99 -17.92 -7.49
C ASP A 150 -11.65 -17.21 -7.41
N LYS A 151 -11.72 -15.88 -7.29
CA LYS A 151 -10.54 -15.06 -7.02
C LYS A 151 -10.40 -14.81 -5.51
N GLY A 152 -9.20 -14.49 -5.09
CA GLY A 152 -8.91 -14.30 -3.67
C GLY A 152 -9.42 -12.99 -3.09
N VAL A 153 -9.13 -12.78 -1.85
CA VAL A 153 -9.50 -11.61 -1.04
C VAL A 153 -9.12 -10.26 -1.68
N ALA A 154 -9.84 -9.21 -1.32
CA ALA A 154 -9.67 -7.86 -1.89
C ALA A 154 -8.96 -6.88 -0.93
N ILE A 155 -8.06 -7.36 -0.07
CA ILE A 155 -7.43 -6.60 1.03
C ILE A 155 -6.85 -5.27 0.54
N SER A 156 -6.16 -5.26 -0.60
CA SER A 156 -5.54 -4.05 -1.15
C SER A 156 -6.56 -2.97 -1.51
N LEU A 157 -7.68 -3.35 -2.12
CA LEU A 157 -8.74 -2.39 -2.47
C LEU A 157 -9.49 -1.93 -1.22
N ILE A 158 -9.81 -2.85 -0.29
CA ILE A 158 -10.50 -2.53 0.96
C ILE A 158 -9.66 -1.56 1.82
N SER A 159 -8.36 -1.79 1.94
CA SER A 159 -7.49 -0.90 2.72
C SER A 159 -7.38 0.50 2.10
N LYS A 160 -7.36 0.62 0.79
CA LYS A 160 -7.40 1.92 0.09
C LYS A 160 -8.75 2.61 0.26
N TYR A 161 -9.85 1.85 0.18
CA TYR A 161 -11.17 2.39 0.48
C TYR A 161 -11.22 2.95 1.91
N ALA A 162 -10.74 2.17 2.89
CA ALA A 162 -10.67 2.58 4.29
C ALA A 162 -9.80 3.83 4.50
N TYR A 163 -8.67 3.93 3.80
CA TYR A 163 -7.78 5.09 3.84
C TYR A 163 -8.50 6.37 3.41
N PHE A 164 -9.24 6.35 2.30
CA PHE A 164 -10.01 7.51 1.84
C PHE A 164 -11.26 7.77 2.69
N GLU A 165 -11.98 6.72 3.12
CA GLU A 165 -13.16 6.85 3.98
C GLU A 165 -12.82 7.47 5.34
N THR A 166 -11.60 7.29 5.83
CA THR A 166 -11.14 7.81 7.13
C THR A 166 -10.33 9.12 7.04
N ASP A 167 -10.35 9.84 5.91
CA ASP A 167 -9.49 10.99 5.65
C ASP A 167 -8.01 10.65 5.90
N LEU A 168 -7.53 9.61 5.25
CA LEU A 168 -6.13 9.19 5.29
C LEU A 168 -5.63 8.66 6.65
N GLN A 169 -6.56 8.23 7.51
CA GLN A 169 -6.24 7.72 8.86
C GLN A 169 -6.28 6.19 8.96
N PHE A 170 -6.08 5.50 7.86
CA PHE A 170 -5.99 4.04 7.79
C PHE A 170 -4.77 3.63 6.95
N PRO A 171 -4.02 2.57 7.33
CA PRO A 171 -2.85 2.14 6.56
C PRO A 171 -3.25 1.44 5.26
N ILE A 172 -2.58 1.79 4.15
CA ILE A 172 -2.76 1.13 2.87
C ILE A 172 -1.95 -0.17 2.85
N TYR A 173 -2.62 -1.30 2.54
CA TYR A 173 -1.99 -2.58 2.26
C TYR A 173 -1.76 -2.72 0.76
N ASP A 174 -0.51 -2.71 0.34
CA ASP A 174 -0.12 -2.99 -1.04
C ASP A 174 1.24 -3.68 -1.15
N SER A 175 1.61 -4.06 -2.37
CA SER A 175 2.86 -4.77 -2.61
C SER A 175 4.11 -3.93 -2.29
N ILE A 176 4.04 -2.60 -2.44
CA ILE A 176 5.16 -1.71 -2.14
C ILE A 176 5.33 -1.60 -0.63
N ALA A 177 4.25 -1.36 0.11
CA ALA A 177 4.28 -1.29 1.56
C ALA A 177 4.80 -2.60 2.18
N CYS A 178 4.33 -3.76 1.68
CA CYS A 178 4.79 -5.06 2.13
C CYS A 178 6.27 -5.34 1.83
N GLU A 179 6.80 -4.82 0.74
CA GLU A 179 8.21 -4.95 0.35
C GLU A 179 9.11 -3.98 1.12
N MET A 180 8.67 -2.73 1.31
CA MET A 180 9.46 -1.69 1.94
C MET A 180 9.48 -1.75 3.46
N TYR A 181 8.38 -2.20 4.10
CA TYR A 181 8.31 -2.34 5.55
C TYR A 181 9.49 -3.13 6.15
N PRO A 182 9.82 -4.34 5.63
CA PRO A 182 10.97 -5.10 6.14
C PRO A 182 12.31 -4.36 6.03
N LEU A 183 12.49 -3.59 4.96
CA LEU A 183 13.72 -2.82 4.73
C LEU A 183 13.84 -1.69 5.74
N VAL A 184 12.78 -0.91 5.92
CA VAL A 184 12.73 0.18 6.92
C VAL A 184 12.94 -0.38 8.34
N TRP A 185 12.26 -1.47 8.68
CA TRP A 185 12.43 -2.14 9.97
C TRP A 185 13.88 -2.51 10.24
N LYS A 186 14.55 -3.12 9.26
CA LYS A 186 15.96 -3.51 9.33
C LYS A 186 16.88 -2.30 9.47
N CYS A 187 16.68 -1.26 8.64
CA CYS A 187 17.54 -0.07 8.61
C CYS A 187 17.44 0.77 9.88
N CYS A 188 16.26 0.79 10.51
CA CYS A 188 16.07 1.47 11.79
C CYS A 188 16.56 0.66 12.99
N GLY A 189 17.04 -0.57 12.80
CA GLY A 189 17.63 -1.40 13.85
C GLY A 189 16.65 -1.77 14.96
N PHE A 190 15.35 -1.91 14.63
CA PHE A 190 14.34 -2.27 15.62
C PHE A 190 14.59 -3.68 16.17
N ARG A 191 14.57 -3.82 17.50
CA ARG A 191 14.94 -5.05 18.22
C ARG A 191 13.83 -6.11 18.22
N LYS A 192 12.56 -5.70 18.06
CA LYS A 192 11.43 -6.66 18.03
C LYS A 192 11.49 -7.51 16.77
N PRO A 193 11.12 -8.79 16.82
CA PRO A 193 11.02 -9.62 15.63
C PRO A 193 10.11 -8.94 14.59
N ARG A 194 10.52 -9.01 13.33
CA ARG A 194 9.71 -8.50 12.23
C ARG A 194 8.43 -9.34 12.10
N PRO A 195 7.23 -8.75 12.18
CA PRO A 195 6.01 -9.50 11.96
C PRO A 195 5.89 -9.99 10.51
N LYS A 196 5.23 -11.11 10.32
CA LYS A 196 4.83 -11.57 9.00
C LYS A 196 3.66 -10.69 8.55
N LEU A 197 3.79 -10.04 7.40
CA LEU A 197 2.74 -9.14 6.89
C LEU A 197 1.64 -9.85 6.10
N GLN A 198 1.79 -11.14 5.83
CA GLN A 198 0.83 -11.96 5.12
C GLN A 198 0.70 -13.29 5.82
N ILE A 199 -0.49 -13.59 6.27
CA ILE A 199 -0.84 -14.85 6.92
C ILE A 199 -1.53 -15.76 5.90
N LYS A 200 -1.23 -17.04 5.94
CA LYS A 200 -1.84 -18.06 5.07
C LYS A 200 -2.53 -19.11 5.90
N ASP A 201 -3.69 -19.54 5.41
CA ASP A 201 -4.44 -20.66 5.98
C ASP A 201 -3.70 -22.00 5.76
N GLU A 202 -4.24 -23.09 6.28
CA GLU A 202 -3.70 -24.43 6.13
C GLU A 202 -3.61 -24.90 4.67
N LYS A 203 -4.42 -24.33 3.79
CA LYS A 203 -4.43 -24.59 2.33
C LYS A 203 -3.46 -23.68 1.56
N GLY A 204 -2.71 -22.83 2.26
CA GLY A 204 -1.75 -21.88 1.66
C GLY A 204 -2.39 -20.64 1.01
N ARG A 205 -3.69 -20.42 1.20
CA ARG A 205 -4.41 -19.23 0.75
C ARG A 205 -4.25 -18.10 1.77
N ILE A 206 -4.38 -16.85 1.32
CA ILE A 206 -4.30 -15.70 2.20
C ILE A 206 -5.51 -15.69 3.13
N ASP A 207 -5.27 -15.74 4.43
CA ASP A 207 -6.25 -15.36 5.45
C ASP A 207 -6.32 -13.84 5.50
N GLY A 208 -7.41 -13.28 4.98
CA GLY A 208 -7.55 -11.86 4.80
C GLY A 208 -7.69 -11.09 6.11
N ALA A 209 -8.51 -11.60 7.04
CA ALA A 209 -8.74 -10.95 8.33
C ALA A 209 -7.47 -10.97 9.18
N GLU A 210 -6.83 -12.13 9.34
CA GLU A 210 -5.61 -12.26 10.12
C GLU A 210 -4.44 -11.47 9.50
N THR A 211 -4.37 -11.44 8.16
CA THR A 211 -3.40 -10.61 7.43
C THR A 211 -3.60 -9.12 7.74
N MET A 212 -4.84 -8.63 7.77
CA MET A 212 -5.10 -7.22 8.05
C MET A 212 -4.83 -6.87 9.51
N VAL A 213 -5.18 -7.73 10.46
CA VAL A 213 -4.84 -7.55 11.88
C VAL A 213 -3.32 -7.41 12.04
N THR A 214 -2.57 -8.38 11.54
CA THR A 214 -1.11 -8.42 11.63
C THR A 214 -0.46 -7.22 10.94
N TYR A 215 -0.97 -6.84 9.76
CA TYR A 215 -0.45 -5.71 8.99
C TYR A 215 -0.66 -4.38 9.74
N VAL A 216 -1.87 -4.11 10.23
CA VAL A 216 -2.17 -2.86 10.96
C VAL A 216 -1.35 -2.77 12.24
N GLN A 217 -1.19 -3.86 13.00
CA GLN A 217 -0.31 -3.93 14.16
C GLN A 217 1.15 -3.63 13.80
N ALA A 218 1.64 -4.18 12.69
CA ALA A 218 2.99 -3.95 12.22
C ALA A 218 3.22 -2.48 11.86
N ILE A 219 2.29 -1.86 11.13
CA ILE A 219 2.36 -0.44 10.76
C ILE A 219 2.29 0.45 12.01
N ASN A 220 1.41 0.14 12.96
CA ASN A 220 1.33 0.88 14.23
C ASN A 220 2.66 0.79 15.01
N SER A 221 3.26 -0.41 15.11
CA SER A 221 4.56 -0.60 15.75
C SER A 221 5.68 0.18 15.04
N LEU A 222 5.63 0.31 13.71
CA LEU A 222 6.59 1.11 12.96
C LEU A 222 6.39 2.61 13.23
N ILE A 223 5.14 3.10 13.23
CA ILE A 223 4.78 4.49 13.57
C ILE A 223 5.26 4.86 14.98
N GLU A 224 5.02 3.99 15.96
CA GLU A 224 5.52 4.17 17.34
C GLU A 224 7.04 4.21 17.40
N SER A 225 7.70 3.29 16.72
CA SER A 225 9.15 3.17 16.69
C SER A 225 9.84 4.34 16.00
N LEU A 226 9.15 5.02 15.08
CA LEU A 226 9.59 6.24 14.39
C LEU A 226 9.17 7.54 15.12
N ASP A 227 8.45 7.43 16.24
CA ASP A 227 7.94 8.56 17.06
C ASP A 227 7.06 9.56 16.26
N ILE A 228 6.27 9.06 15.32
CA ILE A 228 5.31 9.86 14.52
C ILE A 228 3.86 9.68 14.95
N THR A 229 3.61 9.15 16.12
CA THR A 229 2.27 8.88 16.67
C THR A 229 1.39 10.11 16.80
N ARG A 230 2.00 11.27 17.06
CA ARG A 230 1.31 12.55 17.24
C ARG A 230 0.89 13.21 15.94
N GLU A 231 1.45 12.79 14.81
CA GLU A 231 1.12 13.35 13.51
C GLU A 231 -0.30 12.95 13.10
N LYS A 232 -1.15 13.94 12.81
CA LYS A 232 -2.54 13.72 12.44
C LYS A 232 -2.68 12.85 11.18
N LYS A 233 -1.75 12.98 10.23
CA LYS A 233 -1.68 12.23 8.96
C LYS A 233 -0.60 11.15 8.96
N ARG A 234 -0.31 10.52 10.11
CA ARG A 234 0.81 9.57 10.26
C ARG A 234 0.81 8.40 9.26
N TYR A 235 -0.35 7.85 8.94
CA TYR A 235 -0.45 6.76 7.95
C TYR A 235 -0.16 7.26 6.55
N ASP A 236 -0.64 8.44 6.19
CA ASP A 236 -0.37 9.08 4.90
C ASP A 236 1.12 9.43 4.73
N LEU A 237 1.76 9.97 5.75
CA LEU A 237 3.20 10.27 5.72
C LEU A 237 4.03 9.01 5.54
N LEU A 238 3.69 7.95 6.28
CA LEU A 238 4.38 6.67 6.16
C LEU A 238 4.15 6.03 4.79
N ASP A 239 2.90 6.02 4.30
CA ASP A 239 2.56 5.46 2.99
C ASP A 239 3.32 6.17 1.87
N ARG A 240 3.35 7.51 1.86
CA ARG A 240 4.13 8.28 0.88
C ARG A 240 5.61 7.94 0.93
N PHE A 241 6.18 7.86 2.14
CA PHE A 241 7.58 7.48 2.29
C PHE A 241 7.86 6.10 1.69
N LEU A 242 7.08 5.08 2.07
CA LEU A 242 7.24 3.72 1.55
C LEU A 242 7.04 3.69 0.02
N TRP A 243 6.05 4.42 -0.49
CA TRP A 243 5.73 4.48 -1.90
C TRP A 243 6.86 5.13 -2.72
N PHE A 244 7.34 6.32 -2.32
CA PHE A 244 8.44 7.00 -3.05
C PHE A 244 9.71 6.16 -3.06
N VAL A 245 10.16 5.68 -1.90
CA VAL A 245 11.36 4.84 -1.80
C VAL A 245 11.18 3.57 -2.62
N GLY A 246 10.03 2.91 -2.52
CA GLY A 246 9.76 1.67 -3.26
C GLY A 246 9.71 1.87 -4.78
N LYS A 247 9.13 2.99 -5.27
CA LYS A 247 9.12 3.31 -6.70
C LYS A 247 10.51 3.58 -7.24
N ILE A 248 11.35 4.29 -6.50
CA ILE A 248 12.74 4.55 -6.88
C ILE A 248 13.53 3.24 -6.92
N ILE A 249 13.42 2.38 -5.90
CA ILE A 249 14.10 1.07 -5.85
C ILE A 249 13.67 0.16 -7.01
N ARG A 250 12.37 0.18 -7.35
CA ARG A 250 11.83 -0.61 -8.49
C ARG A 250 12.18 0.00 -9.86
N GLY A 251 12.77 1.19 -9.91
CA GLY A 251 13.08 1.90 -11.15
C GLY A 251 11.86 2.51 -11.86
N ASN A 252 10.72 2.65 -11.18
CA ASN A 252 9.49 3.23 -11.74
C ASN A 252 9.49 4.77 -11.63
N LEU A 253 10.53 5.41 -12.14
CA LEU A 253 10.79 6.84 -11.95
C LEU A 253 9.76 7.75 -12.63
N SER A 254 9.14 7.32 -13.72
CA SER A 254 8.09 8.09 -14.41
C SER A 254 6.88 8.43 -13.54
N LEU A 255 6.70 7.72 -12.42
CA LEU A 255 5.65 7.98 -11.43
C LEU A 255 6.09 8.94 -10.31
N VAL A 256 7.40 9.20 -10.21
CA VAL A 256 8.02 10.00 -9.14
C VAL A 256 8.52 11.33 -9.67
N LEU A 257 9.01 11.35 -10.91
CA LEU A 257 9.65 12.48 -11.55
C LEU A 257 8.71 13.17 -12.55
N THR A 258 8.93 14.46 -12.78
CA THR A 258 8.35 15.17 -13.91
C THR A 258 8.94 14.62 -15.22
N LYS A 259 8.33 14.98 -16.35
CA LYS A 259 8.80 14.51 -17.68
C LYS A 259 10.25 14.88 -17.95
N ASP A 260 10.64 16.12 -17.64
CA ASP A 260 11.98 16.64 -17.91
C ASP A 260 13.03 15.97 -17.02
N GLU A 261 12.74 15.80 -15.72
CA GLU A 261 13.60 15.08 -14.77
C GLU A 261 13.76 13.61 -15.14
N TYR A 262 12.70 12.97 -15.63
CA TYR A 262 12.74 11.60 -16.11
C TYR A 262 13.64 11.48 -17.37
N GLN A 263 13.53 12.44 -18.30
CA GLN A 263 14.39 12.49 -19.49
C GLN A 263 15.86 12.69 -19.12
N GLU A 264 16.17 13.66 -18.24
CA GLU A 264 17.54 13.86 -17.73
C GLU A 264 18.09 12.57 -17.12
N THR A 265 17.31 11.93 -16.24
CA THR A 265 17.74 10.70 -15.58
C THR A 265 17.98 9.56 -16.57
N THR A 266 17.13 9.39 -17.57
CA THR A 266 17.27 8.31 -18.56
C THR A 266 18.39 8.55 -19.58
N ILE A 267 18.78 9.78 -19.82
CA ILE A 267 19.98 10.12 -20.64
C ILE A 267 21.26 9.73 -19.89
N LEU A 268 21.35 10.07 -18.59
CA LEU A 268 22.53 9.76 -17.77
C LEU A 268 22.60 8.28 -17.38
N TYR A 269 21.46 7.68 -17.11
CA TYR A 269 21.31 6.29 -16.64
C TYR A 269 20.28 5.55 -17.50
N PRO A 270 20.66 5.11 -18.72
CA PRO A 270 19.71 4.47 -19.64
C PRO A 270 19.18 3.13 -19.09
N PRO A 271 17.95 2.77 -19.46
CA PRO A 271 17.33 1.51 -19.02
C PRO A 271 18.14 0.30 -19.45
N LYS A 272 18.34 -0.64 -18.52
CA LYS A 272 19.03 -1.92 -18.79
C LYS A 272 18.00 -3.05 -18.96
N GLU A 273 18.20 -3.92 -19.94
CA GLU A 273 17.44 -5.15 -20.07
C GLU A 273 18.00 -6.22 -19.12
N ILE A 274 17.12 -6.77 -18.27
CA ILE A 274 17.46 -7.93 -17.44
C ILE A 274 16.74 -9.16 -18.00
N LYS A 275 17.49 -10.14 -18.47
CA LYS A 275 16.98 -11.44 -18.88
C LYS A 275 16.99 -12.38 -17.67
N LYS A 276 15.84 -12.82 -17.22
CA LYS A 276 15.72 -13.88 -16.20
C LYS A 276 15.25 -15.16 -16.87
N THR A 277 16.05 -16.21 -16.77
CA THR A 277 15.65 -17.55 -17.21
C THR A 277 14.94 -18.24 -16.06
N SER A 278 13.69 -18.66 -16.28
CA SER A 278 12.93 -19.42 -15.30
C SER A 278 13.44 -20.87 -15.23
N LYS A 279 13.07 -21.63 -14.17
CA LYS A 279 13.50 -23.03 -13.99
C LYS A 279 13.06 -23.97 -15.12
N ASP A 280 12.03 -23.58 -15.86
CA ASP A 280 11.48 -24.26 -17.04
C ASP A 280 12.12 -23.78 -18.38
N GLY A 281 13.25 -23.05 -18.31
CA GLY A 281 14.02 -22.63 -19.49
C GLY A 281 13.43 -21.43 -20.27
N LYS A 282 12.28 -20.88 -19.83
CA LYS A 282 11.69 -19.70 -20.47
C LYS A 282 12.44 -18.45 -20.08
N VAL A 283 12.92 -17.71 -21.07
CA VAL A 283 13.58 -16.42 -20.87
C VAL A 283 12.50 -15.32 -20.76
N LYS A 284 12.39 -14.71 -19.59
CA LYS A 284 11.59 -13.51 -19.39
C LYS A 284 12.49 -12.29 -19.41
N THR A 285 12.37 -11.47 -20.44
CA THR A 285 13.04 -10.18 -20.51
C THR A 285 12.26 -9.18 -19.67
N THR A 286 12.90 -8.56 -18.69
CA THR A 286 12.35 -7.47 -17.90
C THR A 286 13.21 -6.26 -18.14
N ILE A 287 12.59 -5.13 -18.51
CA ILE A 287 13.32 -3.88 -18.62
C ILE A 287 13.45 -3.32 -17.20
N LYS A 288 14.66 -3.23 -16.66
CA LYS A 288 14.96 -2.49 -15.44
C LYS A 288 15.30 -1.08 -15.86
N TYR A 289 14.37 -0.17 -15.70
CA TYR A 289 14.50 1.21 -16.16
C TYR A 289 15.58 2.01 -15.44
N PHE A 290 15.99 1.56 -14.24
CA PHE A 290 16.89 2.33 -13.40
C PHE A 290 17.44 1.44 -12.29
N ASP A 291 18.75 1.53 -12.00
CA ASP A 291 19.35 0.89 -10.82
C ASP A 291 19.92 1.95 -9.90
N ILE A 292 19.17 2.28 -8.86
CA ILE A 292 19.54 3.32 -7.90
C ILE A 292 20.91 3.06 -7.24
N ALA A 293 21.33 1.81 -7.11
CA ALA A 293 22.63 1.47 -6.54
C ALA A 293 23.82 1.94 -7.41
N GLU A 294 23.59 2.11 -8.72
CA GLU A 294 24.63 2.52 -9.68
C GLU A 294 24.60 4.04 -9.97
N VAL A 295 23.67 4.79 -9.37
CA VAL A 295 23.46 6.21 -9.67
C VAL A 295 24.38 7.07 -8.82
N ASP A 296 25.08 7.99 -9.47
CA ASP A 296 25.68 9.12 -8.77
C ASP A 296 24.65 10.25 -8.64
N ILE A 297 24.03 10.33 -7.47
CA ILE A 297 22.97 11.30 -7.15
C ILE A 297 23.45 12.75 -7.37
N SER A 298 24.74 13.02 -7.25
CA SER A 298 25.30 14.36 -7.42
C SER A 298 25.25 14.88 -8.86
N GLN A 299 25.14 13.97 -9.84
CA GLN A 299 25.03 14.29 -11.26
C GLN A 299 23.62 14.67 -11.70
N LEU A 300 22.60 14.39 -10.88
CA LEU A 300 21.21 14.75 -11.18
C LEU A 300 20.95 16.20 -10.75
N GLU A 301 20.97 17.13 -11.72
CA GLU A 301 20.87 18.57 -11.47
C GLU A 301 19.60 18.97 -10.72
N PHE A 302 18.45 18.37 -11.07
CA PHE A 302 17.19 18.66 -10.40
C PHE A 302 17.19 18.31 -8.90
N LEU A 303 18.03 17.36 -8.45
CA LEU A 303 18.13 17.01 -7.03
C LEU A 303 18.92 18.03 -6.21
N LYS A 304 19.66 18.95 -6.85
CA LYS A 304 20.34 20.06 -6.16
C LYS A 304 19.35 21.04 -5.54
N THR A 305 18.22 21.25 -6.18
CA THR A 305 17.17 22.16 -5.73
C THR A 305 16.01 21.49 -4.99
N LYS A 306 15.76 20.20 -5.27
CA LYS A 306 14.65 19.43 -4.69
C LYS A 306 15.10 18.58 -3.50
N LYS A 307 15.28 19.22 -2.35
CA LYS A 307 15.84 18.61 -1.13
C LYS A 307 15.10 17.36 -0.67
N ILE A 308 13.75 17.36 -0.71
CA ILE A 308 12.94 16.21 -0.29
C ILE A 308 13.16 15.04 -1.24
N LEU A 309 13.09 15.28 -2.56
CA LEU A 309 13.28 14.25 -3.56
C LEU A 309 14.71 13.66 -3.50
N ARG A 310 15.70 14.51 -3.29
CA ARG A 310 17.09 14.08 -3.05
C ARG A 310 17.17 13.12 -1.84
N THR A 311 16.53 13.45 -0.73
CA THR A 311 16.51 12.59 0.45
C THR A 311 15.88 11.21 0.15
N PHE A 312 14.81 11.16 -0.65
CA PHE A 312 14.24 9.89 -1.09
C PHE A 312 15.20 9.06 -1.95
N PHE A 313 15.94 9.70 -2.84
CA PHE A 313 16.95 9.03 -3.67
C PHE A 313 18.10 8.47 -2.81
N GLU A 314 18.61 9.25 -1.84
CA GLU A 314 19.63 8.83 -0.89
C GLU A 314 19.20 7.63 -0.06
N PHE A 315 17.94 7.63 0.45
CA PHE A 315 17.38 6.48 1.14
C PHE A 315 17.24 5.25 0.23
N ALA A 316 16.69 5.43 -0.95
CA ALA A 316 16.50 4.33 -1.90
C ALA A 316 17.84 3.70 -2.27
N GLN A 317 18.88 4.51 -2.50
CA GLN A 317 20.23 4.03 -2.78
C GLN A 317 20.80 3.23 -1.61
N TYR A 318 20.69 3.76 -0.40
CA TYR A 318 21.15 3.05 0.79
C TYR A 318 20.41 1.70 0.98
N TYR A 319 19.10 1.67 0.82
CA TYR A 319 18.32 0.44 0.96
C TYR A 319 18.63 -0.59 -0.13
N SER A 320 18.91 -0.16 -1.35
CA SER A 320 19.25 -1.08 -2.45
C SER A 320 20.60 -1.78 -2.23
N ILE A 321 21.52 -1.16 -1.49
CA ILE A 321 22.85 -1.73 -1.19
C ILE A 321 22.75 -2.76 -0.05
N ILE A 322 21.83 -2.60 0.90
CA ILE A 322 21.68 -3.46 2.07
C ILE A 322 20.59 -4.53 1.95
N ALA A 323 19.74 -4.45 0.93
CA ALA A 323 18.70 -5.44 0.61
C ALA A 323 19.29 -6.65 -0.09
#